data_3032da9c9bac27b3aee13aa83bc2168b
#
_entry.id   3032da9c9bac27b3aee13aa83bc2168b
#
_cell.length_a   1.000
_cell.length_b   1.000
_cell.length_c   1.000
_cell.angle_alpha   90.00
_cell.angle_beta   90.00
_cell.angle_gamma   90.00
#
_symmetry.space_group_name_H-M   'P 1'
#
loop_
_entity.id
_entity.type
_entity.pdbx_description
1 polymer ?
#
loop_
_entity_poly.entity_id
_entity_poly.type
_entity_poly.pdbx_seq_one_letter_code
_entity_poly.pdbx_strand_id
1 'polypeptide(L)'
;LKDKFSFISSRISYSELKFIIKTLCIIPFMIIHVPNKNTLIIDDFKLRCCIGKKGLNYNKKEGDYSTPKGLFNLKKLYFRKDRIGIPKCKINKKVIKRGMAWCDDTEHKKYNEEIKTRHKSLKENLYRKDHKYDYIISISHNERKIPGKGSAIFIHLTDSYEPTAGCVALKKKDFEILLKLIDRKTKIKIG
;
A
#
# COMPACT_ATOMS: atom_id res chain seq x y z
N LEU A 1 -3.03 -44.21 14.30
CA LEU A 1 -3.24 -42.71 14.19
C LEU A 1 -3.05 -42.19 12.75
N LYS A 2 -2.47 -42.99 11.83
CA LYS A 2 -2.25 -42.55 10.42
C LYS A 2 -3.48 -42.72 9.51
N ASP A 3 -4.43 -43.57 9.89
CA ASP A 3 -5.56 -43.94 9.01
C ASP A 3 -6.82 -43.07 9.16
N LYS A 4 -6.82 -42.10 10.07
CA LYS A 4 -7.97 -41.15 10.23
C LYS A 4 -7.90 -39.89 9.39
N PHE A 5 -6.76 -39.59 8.74
CA PHE A 5 -6.59 -38.37 7.95
C PHE A 5 -6.87 -38.55 6.45
N SER A 6 -6.95 -39.78 5.95
CA SER A 6 -7.16 -40.04 4.51
C SER A 6 -8.63 -39.90 4.05
N PHE A 7 -9.60 -39.84 4.96
CA PHE A 7 -11.03 -39.87 4.63
C PHE A 7 -11.68 -38.46 4.50
N ILE A 8 -10.95 -37.37 4.84
CA ILE A 8 -11.51 -36.01 4.86
C ILE A 8 -11.20 -35.21 3.57
N SER A 9 -10.34 -35.77 2.69
CA SER A 9 -9.80 -35.03 1.53
C SER A 9 -10.74 -34.91 0.31
N SER A 10 -11.87 -35.57 0.25
CA SER A 10 -12.62 -35.72 -1.01
C SER A 10 -13.96 -34.96 -1.14
N ARG A 11 -14.38 -34.17 -0.15
CA ARG A 11 -15.71 -33.48 -0.20
C ARG A 11 -15.84 -32.10 0.40
N ILE A 12 -14.75 -31.42 0.74
CA ILE A 12 -14.85 -30.05 1.27
C ILE A 12 -14.67 -29.08 0.11
N SER A 13 -15.71 -28.31 -0.21
CA SER A 13 -15.62 -27.25 -1.22
C SER A 13 -14.67 -26.14 -0.74
N TYR A 14 -14.09 -25.39 -1.67
CA TYR A 14 -13.22 -24.24 -1.36
C TYR A 14 -13.91 -23.21 -0.43
N SER A 15 -15.24 -23.07 -0.53
CA SER A 15 -16.06 -22.22 0.35
C SER A 15 -16.15 -22.78 1.77
N GLU A 16 -16.31 -24.09 1.92
CA GLU A 16 -16.34 -24.75 3.24
C GLU A 16 -14.97 -24.75 3.91
N LEU A 17 -13.91 -24.93 3.15
CA LEU A 17 -12.53 -24.79 3.66
C LEU A 17 -12.26 -23.36 4.14
N LYS A 18 -12.73 -22.35 3.42
CA LYS A 18 -12.68 -20.93 3.83
C LYS A 18 -13.49 -20.71 5.13
N PHE A 19 -14.64 -21.34 5.26
CA PHE A 19 -15.50 -21.25 6.46
C PHE A 19 -14.86 -21.94 7.67
N ILE A 20 -14.29 -23.14 7.50
CA ILE A 20 -13.60 -23.89 8.55
C ILE A 20 -12.33 -23.18 9.03
N ILE A 21 -11.53 -22.61 8.12
CA ILE A 21 -10.35 -21.81 8.46
C ILE A 21 -10.76 -20.54 9.23
N LYS A 22 -11.90 -19.93 8.89
CA LYS A 22 -12.45 -18.77 9.59
C LYS A 22 -12.93 -19.11 11.01
N THR A 23 -13.42 -20.34 11.23
CA THR A 23 -13.95 -20.85 12.52
C THR A 23 -12.83 -21.33 13.44
N LEU A 24 -11.67 -21.78 12.91
CA LEU A 24 -10.52 -22.28 13.68
C LEU A 24 -9.60 -21.16 14.22
N CYS A 25 -10.04 -19.89 14.28
CA CYS A 25 -9.29 -18.75 14.86
C CYS A 25 -7.88 -18.48 14.28
N ILE A 26 -7.52 -19.05 13.15
CA ILE A 26 -6.42 -18.55 12.33
C ILE A 26 -7.08 -17.55 11.36
N ILE A 27 -7.36 -16.33 11.82
CA ILE A 27 -7.77 -15.25 10.91
C ILE A 27 -6.52 -14.96 10.06
N PRO A 28 -6.45 -15.44 8.80
CA PRO A 28 -5.33 -15.11 7.96
C PRO A 28 -5.34 -13.59 7.79
N PHE A 29 -4.23 -12.94 8.10
CA PHE A 29 -4.13 -11.50 7.85
C PHE A 29 -4.33 -11.27 6.35
N MET A 30 -5.14 -10.28 6.00
CA MET A 30 -5.46 -9.97 4.62
C MET A 30 -4.20 -9.51 3.88
N ILE A 31 -4.01 -10.01 2.66
CA ILE A 31 -2.91 -9.60 1.78
C ILE A 31 -3.49 -8.89 0.56
N ILE A 32 -3.01 -7.67 0.33
CA ILE A 32 -3.09 -7.02 -0.97
C ILE A 32 -1.97 -7.61 -1.82
N HIS A 33 -2.28 -8.10 -3.02
CA HIS A 33 -1.27 -8.61 -3.95
C HIS A 33 -1.20 -7.75 -5.22
N VAL A 34 -0.02 -7.27 -5.56
CA VAL A 34 0.28 -6.54 -6.80
C VAL A 34 1.24 -7.39 -7.63
N PRO A 35 0.73 -8.36 -8.43
CA PRO A 35 1.57 -9.33 -9.15
C PRO A 35 2.29 -8.70 -10.36
N ASN A 36 1.74 -7.62 -10.93
CA ASN A 36 2.23 -7.01 -12.17
C ASN A 36 1.92 -5.51 -12.25
N LYS A 37 2.17 -4.90 -13.41
CA LYS A 37 2.08 -3.45 -13.63
C LYS A 37 0.67 -2.86 -13.52
N ASN A 38 -0.39 -3.66 -13.68
CA ASN A 38 -1.74 -3.16 -13.86
C ASN A 38 -2.81 -3.86 -13.00
N THR A 39 -2.41 -4.77 -12.12
CA THR A 39 -3.34 -5.58 -11.33
C THR A 39 -3.04 -5.47 -9.85
N LEU A 40 -4.06 -5.22 -9.05
CA LEU A 40 -4.08 -5.34 -7.60
C LEU A 40 -5.21 -6.29 -7.21
N ILE A 41 -4.89 -7.28 -6.38
CA ILE A 41 -5.85 -8.28 -5.90
C ILE A 41 -5.97 -8.11 -4.39
N ILE A 42 -7.19 -8.08 -3.89
CA ILE A 42 -7.50 -8.10 -2.47
C ILE A 42 -8.79 -8.90 -2.26
N ASP A 43 -8.73 -9.94 -1.44
CA ASP A 43 -9.82 -10.92 -1.31
C ASP A 43 -10.26 -11.43 -2.70
N ASP A 44 -11.55 -11.34 -3.04
CA ASP A 44 -12.08 -11.74 -4.35
C ASP A 44 -12.08 -10.57 -5.38
N PHE A 45 -11.59 -9.39 -5.00
CA PHE A 45 -11.54 -8.23 -5.88
C PHE A 45 -10.25 -8.19 -6.70
N LYS A 46 -10.40 -8.11 -8.03
CA LYS A 46 -9.33 -7.79 -8.97
C LYS A 46 -9.50 -6.35 -9.43
N LEU A 47 -8.65 -5.46 -8.96
CA LEU A 47 -8.69 -4.04 -9.23
C LEU A 47 -7.59 -3.65 -10.23
N ARG A 48 -7.84 -2.63 -11.04
CA ARG A 48 -6.81 -2.06 -11.91
C ARG A 48 -5.93 -1.11 -11.09
N CYS A 49 -4.60 -1.21 -11.27
CA CYS A 49 -3.63 -0.27 -10.69
C CYS A 49 -2.59 0.17 -11.73
N CYS A 50 -1.72 1.10 -11.37
CA CYS A 50 -0.46 1.35 -12.04
C CYS A 50 0.66 1.42 -11.02
N ILE A 51 1.89 1.22 -11.49
CA ILE A 51 3.12 1.18 -10.68
C ILE A 51 4.22 2.03 -11.31
N GLY A 52 5.41 1.97 -10.74
CA GLY A 52 6.59 2.67 -11.24
C GLY A 52 6.87 2.41 -12.72
N LYS A 53 7.29 3.45 -13.45
CA LYS A 53 7.56 3.42 -14.91
C LYS A 53 8.46 2.27 -15.34
N LYS A 54 9.47 1.94 -14.53
CA LYS A 54 10.42 0.84 -14.79
C LYS A 54 9.97 -0.52 -14.23
N GLY A 55 8.71 -0.63 -13.73
CA GLY A 55 8.14 -1.88 -13.26
C GLY A 55 8.58 -2.26 -11.85
N LEU A 56 8.59 -3.57 -11.56
CA LEU A 56 8.89 -4.13 -10.24
C LEU A 56 10.38 -4.43 -10.09
N ASN A 57 10.99 -4.10 -8.93
CA ASN A 57 12.42 -4.29 -8.69
C ASN A 57 12.70 -4.73 -7.23
N TYR A 58 13.52 -5.78 -7.04
CA TYR A 58 14.01 -6.19 -5.72
C TYR A 58 15.06 -5.21 -5.16
N ASN A 59 15.90 -4.65 -6.05
CA ASN A 59 16.98 -3.75 -5.69
C ASN A 59 16.59 -2.28 -5.89
N LYS A 60 15.45 -1.89 -5.28
CA LYS A 60 14.94 -0.51 -5.33
C LYS A 60 16.01 0.49 -4.90
N LYS A 61 16.19 1.53 -5.74
CA LYS A 61 17.05 2.69 -5.44
C LYS A 61 16.25 3.98 -5.48
N GLU A 62 16.72 5.02 -4.78
CA GLU A 62 16.10 6.34 -4.86
C GLU A 62 16.13 6.85 -6.31
N GLY A 63 15.04 7.44 -6.78
CA GLY A 63 14.94 7.99 -8.13
C GLY A 63 14.95 6.99 -9.30
N ASP A 64 14.91 5.65 -9.05
CA ASP A 64 15.01 4.64 -10.11
C ASP A 64 13.70 4.39 -10.88
N TYR A 65 12.61 5.04 -10.53
CA TYR A 65 11.27 4.90 -11.13
C TYR A 65 10.71 3.47 -11.09
N SER A 66 11.22 2.58 -10.24
CA SER A 66 10.70 1.24 -10.05
C SER A 66 9.87 1.13 -8.75
N THR A 67 8.94 0.18 -8.70
CA THR A 67 8.20 -0.18 -7.48
C THR A 67 8.91 -1.34 -6.79
N PRO A 68 9.17 -1.26 -5.47
CA PRO A 68 9.90 -2.30 -4.76
C PRO A 68 9.10 -3.61 -4.72
N LYS A 69 9.74 -4.74 -5.00
CA LYS A 69 9.21 -6.07 -4.75
C LYS A 69 9.39 -6.46 -3.29
N GLY A 70 8.40 -7.15 -2.72
CA GLY A 70 8.47 -7.64 -1.35
C GLY A 70 7.12 -7.67 -0.65
N LEU A 71 7.17 -7.98 0.65
CA LEU A 71 6.02 -7.98 1.54
C LEU A 71 6.14 -6.83 2.55
N PHE A 72 5.17 -5.91 2.55
CA PHE A 72 5.21 -4.70 3.36
C PHE A 72 3.96 -4.57 4.22
N ASN A 73 4.10 -3.97 5.40
CA ASN A 73 2.97 -3.59 6.25
C ASN A 73 2.34 -2.31 5.71
N LEU A 74 1.01 -2.18 5.82
CA LEU A 74 0.34 -0.89 5.70
C LEU A 74 0.59 -0.10 7.00
N LYS A 75 0.97 1.17 6.88
CA LYS A 75 1.31 1.99 8.05
C LYS A 75 0.18 2.96 8.40
N LYS A 76 -0.03 3.99 7.61
CA LYS A 76 -0.95 5.08 7.91
C LYS A 76 -1.68 5.55 6.66
N LEU A 77 -2.98 5.83 6.79
CA LEU A 77 -3.76 6.53 5.79
C LEU A 77 -3.63 8.03 6.03
N TYR A 78 -3.07 8.75 5.09
CA TYR A 78 -3.13 10.20 5.01
C TYR A 78 -4.27 10.60 4.08
N PHE A 79 -5.00 11.67 4.40
CA PHE A 79 -6.15 12.07 3.60
C PHE A 79 -6.42 13.59 3.66
N ARG A 80 -7.00 14.12 2.58
CA ARG A 80 -7.42 15.51 2.44
C ARG A 80 -8.83 15.69 2.98
N LYS A 81 -8.94 15.98 4.31
CA LYS A 81 -10.24 16.18 4.97
C LYS A 81 -11.12 17.22 4.27
N ASP A 82 -10.50 18.25 3.73
CA ASP A 82 -11.14 19.36 3.01
C ASP A 82 -11.75 18.95 1.65
N ARG A 83 -11.38 17.77 1.09
CA ARG A 83 -11.87 17.27 -0.20
C ARG A 83 -12.74 16.03 -0.11
N ILE A 84 -12.47 15.17 0.84
CA ILE A 84 -13.08 13.84 0.89
C ILE A 84 -13.73 13.52 2.24
N GLY A 85 -13.72 14.46 3.20
CA GLY A 85 -14.22 14.22 4.55
C GLY A 85 -13.33 13.24 5.34
N ILE A 86 -13.92 12.53 6.30
CA ILE A 86 -13.21 11.54 7.13
C ILE A 86 -13.52 10.14 6.60
N PRO A 87 -12.53 9.42 6.03
CA PRO A 87 -12.77 8.09 5.49
C PRO A 87 -13.05 7.06 6.58
N LYS A 88 -14.00 6.15 6.30
CA LYS A 88 -14.27 4.98 7.14
C LYS A 88 -13.26 3.88 6.80
N CYS A 89 -12.30 3.63 7.68
CA CYS A 89 -11.34 2.52 7.56
C CYS A 89 -10.76 2.12 8.91
N LYS A 90 -10.18 0.93 9.01
CA LYS A 90 -9.66 0.33 10.26
C LYS A 90 -8.17 0.58 10.50
N ILE A 91 -7.46 1.25 9.58
CA ILE A 91 -6.05 1.62 9.78
C ILE A 91 -5.92 3.01 10.40
N ASN A 92 -4.76 3.33 10.97
CA ASN A 92 -4.49 4.63 11.56
C ASN A 92 -4.60 5.74 10.50
N LYS A 93 -5.25 6.85 10.86
CA LYS A 93 -5.55 7.97 9.95
C LYS A 93 -4.85 9.25 10.37
N LYS A 94 -4.43 10.05 9.39
CA LYS A 94 -3.88 11.39 9.59
C LYS A 94 -4.37 12.35 8.51
N VAL A 95 -4.85 13.52 8.93
CA VAL A 95 -5.25 14.58 8.01
C VAL A 95 -4.01 15.20 7.37
N ILE A 96 -4.00 15.31 6.06
CA ILE A 96 -2.99 16.10 5.33
C ILE A 96 -3.30 17.59 5.52
N LYS A 97 -2.33 18.30 6.07
CA LYS A 97 -2.38 19.76 6.28
C LYS A 97 -1.40 20.47 5.35
N ARG A 98 -1.63 21.75 5.07
CA ARG A 98 -0.65 22.59 4.38
C ARG A 98 0.70 22.49 5.07
N GLY A 99 1.76 22.42 4.30
CA GLY A 99 3.12 22.31 4.83
C GLY A 99 3.53 20.91 5.27
N MET A 100 2.75 19.86 4.98
CA MET A 100 3.18 18.47 5.14
C MET A 100 3.88 17.95 3.89
N ALA A 101 5.00 17.26 4.08
CA ALA A 101 5.80 16.65 3.02
C ALA A 101 6.43 15.35 3.51
N TRP A 102 7.03 14.59 2.60
CA TRP A 102 7.86 13.41 2.88
C TRP A 102 9.28 13.69 2.41
N CYS A 103 10.27 13.41 3.23
CA CYS A 103 11.67 13.66 2.89
C CYS A 103 12.21 12.54 1.99
N ASP A 104 12.69 12.90 0.80
CA ASP A 104 13.36 12.02 -0.17
C ASP A 104 14.85 12.37 -0.36
N ASP A 105 15.38 13.27 0.47
CA ASP A 105 16.77 13.67 0.50
C ASP A 105 17.61 12.64 1.24
N THR A 106 18.44 11.91 0.51
CA THR A 106 19.29 10.83 1.02
C THR A 106 20.31 11.27 2.06
N GLU A 107 20.70 12.55 2.04
CA GLU A 107 21.68 13.12 2.97
C GLU A 107 21.02 13.66 4.25
N HIS A 108 19.70 13.72 4.27
CA HIS A 108 18.99 14.32 5.40
C HIS A 108 18.67 13.28 6.47
N LYS A 109 18.90 13.60 7.75
CA LYS A 109 18.62 12.72 8.92
C LYS A 109 17.18 12.23 9.03
N LYS A 110 16.23 12.89 8.34
CA LYS A 110 14.82 12.49 8.25
C LYS A 110 14.47 11.84 6.91
N TYR A 111 15.45 11.31 6.20
CA TYR A 111 15.20 10.55 4.99
C TYR A 111 14.09 9.50 5.20
N ASN A 112 13.19 9.39 4.24
CA ASN A 112 12.01 8.51 4.27
C ASN A 112 11.08 8.73 5.47
N GLU A 113 10.94 9.98 5.93
CA GLU A 113 10.00 10.38 6.99
C GLU A 113 9.09 11.54 6.56
N GLU A 114 7.97 11.65 7.27
CA GLU A 114 7.12 12.84 7.21
C GLU A 114 7.83 14.05 7.81
N ILE A 115 7.84 15.16 7.08
CA ILE A 115 8.42 16.45 7.50
C ILE A 115 7.47 17.62 7.23
N LYS A 116 7.86 18.82 7.68
CA LYS A 116 7.20 20.07 7.31
C LYS A 116 7.90 20.71 6.11
N THR A 117 7.15 21.35 5.20
CA THR A 117 7.70 21.96 3.96
C THR A 117 8.71 23.08 4.20
N ARG A 118 8.78 23.67 5.42
CA ARG A 118 9.81 24.63 5.80
C ARG A 118 11.26 24.06 5.82
N HIS A 119 11.40 22.73 5.83
CA HIS A 119 12.73 22.12 5.67
C HIS A 119 13.26 22.38 4.26
N LYS A 120 14.57 22.70 4.14
CA LYS A 120 15.25 22.97 2.85
C LYS A 120 15.54 21.71 2.05
N SER A 121 15.44 20.50 2.66
CA SER A 121 15.70 19.21 2.01
C SER A 121 14.78 18.96 0.82
N LEU A 122 15.19 18.10 -0.09
CA LEU A 122 14.35 17.50 -1.13
C LEU A 122 13.15 16.82 -0.47
N LYS A 123 11.97 16.92 -1.11
CA LYS A 123 10.74 16.44 -0.49
C LYS A 123 9.59 16.27 -1.47
N GLU A 124 8.82 15.24 -1.25
CA GLU A 124 7.52 15.02 -1.88
C GLU A 124 6.42 15.75 -1.09
N ASN A 125 5.79 16.76 -1.69
CA ASN A 125 4.70 17.51 -1.04
C ASN A 125 3.44 16.63 -0.93
N LEU A 126 2.92 16.47 0.28
CA LEU A 126 1.68 15.71 0.51
C LEU A 126 0.43 16.56 0.24
N TYR A 127 0.48 17.88 0.49
CA TYR A 127 -0.63 18.79 0.23
C TYR A 127 -0.58 19.32 -1.22
N ARG A 128 -1.09 18.50 -2.16
CA ARG A 128 -1.03 18.77 -3.61
C ARG A 128 -2.26 19.54 -4.10
N LYS A 129 -2.12 20.21 -5.25
CA LYS A 129 -3.25 20.85 -5.96
C LYS A 129 -4.08 19.82 -6.74
N ASP A 130 -3.43 18.78 -7.30
CA ASP A 130 -4.11 17.67 -7.95
C ASP A 130 -4.77 16.72 -6.91
N HIS A 131 -5.58 15.76 -7.38
CA HIS A 131 -6.30 14.82 -6.55
C HIS A 131 -5.51 13.56 -6.20
N LYS A 132 -4.27 13.39 -6.72
CA LYS A 132 -3.49 12.15 -6.56
C LYS A 132 -3.24 11.79 -5.10
N TYR A 133 -3.15 12.78 -4.20
CA TYR A 133 -2.90 12.60 -2.78
C TYR A 133 -4.09 12.94 -1.89
N ASP A 134 -5.31 12.89 -2.43
CA ASP A 134 -6.52 12.99 -1.59
C ASP A 134 -6.60 11.78 -0.63
N TYR A 135 -6.07 10.61 -1.06
CA TYR A 135 -5.77 9.44 -0.24
C TYR A 135 -4.33 8.99 -0.47
N ILE A 136 -3.60 8.68 0.61
CA ILE A 136 -2.28 8.04 0.58
C ILE A 136 -2.21 7.00 1.68
N ILE A 137 -1.84 5.76 1.35
CA ILE A 137 -1.45 4.77 2.35
C ILE A 137 0.07 4.60 2.26
N SER A 138 0.80 4.93 3.32
CA SER A 138 2.23 4.64 3.42
C SER A 138 2.46 3.17 3.74
N ILE A 139 3.49 2.57 3.14
CA ILE A 139 3.90 1.18 3.38
C ILE A 139 5.28 1.12 4.06
N SER A 140 5.64 -0.03 4.63
CA SER A 140 6.90 -0.20 5.39
C SER A 140 8.14 -0.40 4.51
N HIS A 141 8.12 0.06 3.24
CA HIS A 141 9.32 0.03 2.41
C HIS A 141 10.41 0.91 3.02
N ASN A 142 11.64 0.38 3.08
CA ASN A 142 12.81 1.05 3.65
C ASN A 142 12.54 1.68 5.04
N GLU A 143 11.86 0.95 5.93
CA GLU A 143 11.51 1.42 7.28
C GLU A 143 12.76 1.74 8.12
N ARG A 144 13.89 1.09 7.82
CA ARG A 144 15.21 1.38 8.43
C ARG A 144 15.83 2.69 7.91
N LYS A 145 15.22 3.35 6.93
CA LYS A 145 15.65 4.64 6.36
C LYS A 145 17.09 4.62 5.81
N ILE A 146 17.48 3.50 5.23
CA ILE A 146 18.79 3.34 4.64
C ILE A 146 18.90 4.29 3.43
N PRO A 147 19.87 5.23 3.40
CA PRO A 147 20.06 6.16 2.30
C PRO A 147 20.13 5.46 0.95
N GLY A 148 19.46 6.03 -0.05
CA GLY A 148 19.47 5.51 -1.42
C GLY A 148 18.65 4.25 -1.68
N LYS A 149 18.02 3.63 -0.67
CA LYS A 149 17.18 2.43 -0.84
C LYS A 149 15.71 2.73 -1.19
N GLY A 150 15.41 3.97 -1.55
CA GLY A 150 14.10 4.44 -1.95
C GLY A 150 13.26 4.96 -0.79
N SER A 151 12.50 6.00 -1.05
CA SER A 151 11.62 6.68 -0.10
C SER A 151 10.23 6.89 -0.69
N ALA A 152 9.29 7.40 0.12
CA ALA A 152 7.96 7.85 -0.31
C ALA A 152 7.19 6.80 -1.16
N ILE A 153 7.27 5.52 -0.82
CA ILE A 153 6.51 4.47 -1.51
C ILE A 153 5.12 4.37 -0.87
N PHE A 154 4.13 4.76 -1.65
CA PHE A 154 2.73 4.86 -1.23
C PHE A 154 1.78 4.06 -2.11
N ILE A 155 0.57 3.82 -1.60
CA ILE A 155 -0.61 3.55 -2.42
C ILE A 155 -1.39 4.86 -2.48
N HIS A 156 -1.65 5.41 -3.69
CA HIS A 156 -2.35 6.69 -3.86
C HIS A 156 -3.35 6.67 -5.03
N LEU A 157 -3.97 7.82 -5.34
CA LEU A 157 -4.95 7.90 -6.42
C LEU A 157 -4.30 8.17 -7.78
N THR A 158 -4.99 7.74 -8.84
CA THR A 158 -4.69 8.10 -10.24
C THR A 158 -5.99 8.34 -11.01
N ASP A 159 -5.93 9.23 -12.00
CA ASP A 159 -7.04 9.47 -12.92
C ASP A 159 -6.88 8.69 -14.24
N SER A 160 -5.65 8.49 -14.71
CA SER A 160 -5.34 7.98 -16.04
C SER A 160 -4.56 6.66 -16.06
N TYR A 161 -4.13 6.13 -14.89
CA TYR A 161 -3.22 4.99 -14.75
C TYR A 161 -1.85 5.19 -15.41
N GLU A 162 -1.41 6.43 -15.56
CA GLU A 162 -0.03 6.71 -15.96
C GLU A 162 0.98 6.13 -14.96
N PRO A 163 2.12 5.62 -15.45
CA PRO A 163 3.15 5.08 -14.58
C PRO A 163 3.64 6.08 -13.55
N THR A 164 3.87 5.61 -12.33
CA THR A 164 4.35 6.44 -11.21
C THR A 164 5.88 6.51 -11.15
N ALA A 165 6.42 7.25 -10.18
CA ALA A 165 7.84 7.23 -9.85
C ALA A 165 8.27 6.02 -8.99
N GLY A 166 7.29 5.18 -8.55
CA GLY A 166 7.55 3.99 -7.73
C GLY A 166 6.38 3.55 -6.85
N CYS A 167 5.39 4.41 -6.69
CA CYS A 167 4.18 4.12 -5.92
C CYS A 167 3.24 3.16 -6.68
N VAL A 168 2.28 2.58 -5.96
CA VAL A 168 1.11 1.90 -6.53
C VAL A 168 -0.06 2.89 -6.57
N ALA A 169 -0.78 3.00 -7.69
CA ALA A 169 -1.90 3.93 -7.76
C ALA A 169 -3.17 3.29 -8.34
N LEU A 170 -4.33 3.69 -7.78
CA LEU A 170 -5.66 3.21 -8.14
C LEU A 170 -6.60 4.38 -8.40
N LYS A 171 -7.69 4.14 -9.15
CA LYS A 171 -8.80 5.10 -9.21
C LYS A 171 -9.49 5.21 -7.85
N LYS A 172 -10.09 6.36 -7.58
CA LYS A 172 -10.74 6.68 -6.29
C LYS A 172 -11.74 5.61 -5.86
N LYS A 173 -12.64 5.16 -6.75
CA LYS A 173 -13.63 4.11 -6.45
C LYS A 173 -12.99 2.80 -5.97
N ASP A 174 -11.89 2.39 -6.61
CA ASP A 174 -11.17 1.15 -6.28
C ASP A 174 -10.40 1.31 -4.95
N PHE A 175 -9.86 2.49 -4.70
CA PHE A 175 -9.22 2.83 -3.43
C PHE A 175 -10.23 2.83 -2.27
N GLU A 176 -11.46 3.28 -2.50
CA GLU A 176 -12.53 3.26 -1.49
C GLU A 176 -13.00 1.83 -1.17
N ILE A 177 -13.00 0.91 -2.16
CA ILE A 177 -13.19 -0.54 -1.92
C ILE A 177 -12.06 -1.05 -1.04
N LEU A 178 -10.80 -0.75 -1.38
CA LEU A 178 -9.63 -1.14 -0.60
C LEU A 178 -9.75 -0.68 0.86
N LEU A 179 -10.16 0.57 1.12
CA LEU A 179 -10.30 1.12 2.47
C LEU A 179 -11.33 0.38 3.33
N LYS A 180 -12.38 -0.20 2.74
CA LYS A 180 -13.41 -0.98 3.45
C LYS A 180 -12.90 -2.35 3.89
N LEU A 181 -11.95 -2.92 3.13
CA LEU A 181 -11.45 -4.28 3.33
C LEU A 181 -10.24 -4.34 4.27
N ILE A 182 -9.36 -3.35 4.21
CA ILE A 182 -8.09 -3.35 4.96
C ILE A 182 -8.24 -3.07 6.44
N ASP A 183 -7.33 -3.61 7.22
CA ASP A 183 -7.15 -3.35 8.66
C ASP A 183 -5.66 -3.16 9.03
N ARG A 184 -5.39 -3.07 10.33
CA ARG A 184 -4.02 -2.85 10.87
C ARG A 184 -3.07 -4.04 10.65
N LYS A 185 -3.60 -5.24 10.39
CA LYS A 185 -2.82 -6.47 10.14
C LYS A 185 -2.60 -6.71 8.65
N THR A 186 -3.33 -6.00 7.79
CA THR A 186 -3.23 -6.14 6.34
C THR A 186 -1.82 -5.80 5.86
N LYS A 187 -1.30 -6.64 4.97
CA LYS A 187 0.00 -6.44 4.30
C LYS A 187 -0.21 -6.26 2.80
N ILE A 188 0.79 -5.71 2.13
CA ILE A 188 0.86 -5.66 0.67
C ILE A 188 2.06 -6.47 0.19
N LYS A 189 1.80 -7.44 -0.69
CA LYS A 189 2.79 -8.20 -1.45
C LYS A 189 2.90 -7.60 -2.83
N ILE A 190 4.09 -7.19 -3.22
CA ILE A 190 4.40 -6.62 -4.53
C ILE A 190 5.37 -7.55 -5.26
N GLY A 191 4.93 -8.11 -6.39
CA GLY A 191 5.64 -9.13 -7.16
C GLY A 191 5.37 -10.55 -6.73
#